data_e9169cb78874942a7cea4f48fca78ba4
#
_entry.id   e9169cb78874942a7cea4f48fca78ba4
#
_cell.length_a   1.000
_cell.length_b   1.000
_cell.length_c   1.000
_cell.angle_alpha   90.00
_cell.angle_beta   90.00
_cell.angle_gamma   90.00
#
_symmetry.space_group_name_H-M   'P 1'
#
loop_
_entity.id
_entity.type
_entity.pdbx_description
1 polymer ?
#
loop_
_entity_poly.entity_id
_entity_poly.type
_entity_poly.pdbx_seq_one_letter_code
_entity_poly.pdbx_strand_id
1 'polypeptide(L)'
;MIYREGQQGEQIRQIQQALGIDADGIFGPGTKKAVIAFQKENNLAADGLVGEETMNALMSATTDNGESVLIEQVTPYRKKTKVVDNSLKVTEFFLEPDEYKRGPINAEYIFLHHTAGWHNPYSCISQWGRDRRGAVATEFVMGGQSVKDGNSEHDGVVVQAFPEGNWGYHLGKNGSSHMHKNSIGIEVCNFGWIKDGKTYANVVAAENQIVTLDQPFRGHTTWHRYSDAQIENLRLWLIWIGKRNRIDITQGLPALVKQHGAKAFEFNEDAYYGRVKGVWTHTNTRKDKVDMFPQEELLDMLASL
;
A
#
# COMPACT_ATOMS: atom_id res chain seq x y z
N MET A 1 2.95 10.79 22.79
CA MET A 1 1.46 10.84 22.60
C MET A 1 0.83 10.41 23.92
N ILE A 2 -0.33 10.96 24.32
CA ILE A 2 -0.99 10.61 25.60
C ILE A 2 -2.40 10.10 25.28
N TYR A 3 -2.73 8.90 25.77
CA TYR A 3 -4.08 8.31 25.66
C TYR A 3 -4.85 8.54 26.96
N ARG A 4 -6.14 8.87 26.82
CA ARG A 4 -7.00 9.26 27.95
C ARG A 4 -8.48 8.97 27.68
N GLU A 5 -9.28 9.04 28.73
CA GLU A 5 -10.73 8.89 28.67
C GLU A 5 -11.38 9.78 27.61
N GLY A 6 -12.33 9.20 26.87
CA GLY A 6 -13.03 9.82 25.75
C GLY A 6 -12.40 9.54 24.39
N GLN A 7 -11.22 8.98 24.32
CA GLN A 7 -10.59 8.58 23.08
C GLN A 7 -11.02 7.17 22.67
N GLN A 8 -10.95 6.88 21.37
CA GLN A 8 -11.27 5.57 20.83
C GLN A 8 -10.33 5.23 19.66
N GLY A 9 -10.19 3.96 19.40
CA GLY A 9 -9.35 3.46 18.30
C GLY A 9 -8.53 2.24 18.69
N GLU A 10 -7.71 1.82 17.78
CA GLU A 10 -6.96 0.58 17.93
C GLU A 10 -5.86 0.65 19.01
N GLN A 11 -5.23 1.81 19.18
CA GLN A 11 -4.27 1.98 20.27
C GLN A 11 -4.92 1.79 21.64
N ILE A 12 -6.17 2.23 21.79
CA ILE A 12 -6.94 2.00 23.00
C ILE A 12 -7.23 0.50 23.17
N ARG A 13 -7.57 -0.19 22.09
CA ARG A 13 -7.77 -1.65 22.11
C ARG A 13 -6.51 -2.39 22.56
N GLN A 14 -5.34 -1.97 22.05
CA GLN A 14 -4.05 -2.57 22.44
C GLN A 14 -3.71 -2.30 23.90
N ILE A 15 -3.96 -1.09 24.40
CA ILE A 15 -3.82 -0.75 25.82
C ILE A 15 -4.73 -1.65 26.67
N GLN A 16 -5.99 -1.84 26.26
CA GLN A 16 -6.94 -2.71 26.96
C GLN A 16 -6.49 -4.17 26.95
N GLN A 17 -5.98 -4.67 25.82
CA GLN A 17 -5.40 -6.01 25.73
C GLN A 17 -4.19 -6.18 26.66
N ALA A 18 -3.27 -5.19 26.69
CA ALA A 18 -2.12 -5.20 27.59
C ALA A 18 -2.52 -5.13 29.07
N LEU A 19 -3.64 -4.49 29.37
CA LEU A 19 -4.24 -4.44 30.71
C LEU A 19 -5.05 -5.70 31.07
N GLY A 20 -5.25 -6.63 30.13
CA GLY A 20 -6.05 -7.84 30.34
C GLY A 20 -7.55 -7.58 30.56
N ILE A 21 -8.08 -6.49 30.00
CA ILE A 21 -9.50 -6.12 30.08
C ILE A 21 -10.20 -6.27 28.73
N ASP A 22 -11.54 -6.16 28.71
CA ASP A 22 -12.30 -6.17 27.45
C ASP A 22 -11.80 -5.08 26.50
N ALA A 23 -11.41 -5.49 25.29
CA ALA A 23 -10.74 -4.63 24.31
C ALA A 23 -11.73 -4.12 23.27
N ASP A 24 -12.68 -3.29 23.69
CA ASP A 24 -13.69 -2.67 22.83
C ASP A 24 -13.15 -1.49 22.00
N GLY A 25 -11.96 -1.02 22.31
CA GLY A 25 -11.30 0.10 21.63
C GLY A 25 -11.81 1.47 22.09
N ILE A 26 -12.57 1.56 23.19
CA ILE A 26 -13.09 2.81 23.75
C ILE A 26 -12.43 3.06 25.10
N PHE A 27 -11.69 4.15 25.25
CA PHE A 27 -11.11 4.56 26.53
C PHE A 27 -12.20 5.13 27.44
N GLY A 28 -12.99 4.24 28.04
CA GLY A 28 -14.04 4.60 28.98
C GLY A 28 -13.54 4.65 30.43
N PRO A 29 -14.46 4.87 31.40
CA PRO A 29 -14.15 4.87 32.83
C PRO A 29 -13.54 3.53 33.30
N GLY A 30 -13.94 2.40 32.70
CA GLY A 30 -13.37 1.07 32.99
C GLY A 30 -11.88 0.99 32.59
N THR A 31 -11.56 1.42 31.40
CA THR A 31 -10.17 1.49 30.91
C THR A 31 -9.32 2.42 31.78
N LYS A 32 -9.83 3.60 32.13
CA LYS A 32 -9.13 4.53 33.02
C LYS A 32 -8.84 3.91 34.39
N LYS A 33 -9.82 3.23 34.98
CA LYS A 33 -9.65 2.54 36.26
C LYS A 33 -8.55 1.45 36.19
N ALA A 34 -8.52 0.69 35.10
CA ALA A 34 -7.50 -0.32 34.87
C ALA A 34 -6.11 0.29 34.68
N VAL A 35 -6.00 1.41 33.95
CA VAL A 35 -4.74 2.15 33.80
C VAL A 35 -4.23 2.63 35.17
N ILE A 36 -5.08 3.23 35.99
CA ILE A 36 -4.71 3.69 37.35
C ILE A 36 -4.21 2.52 38.21
N ALA A 37 -4.88 1.38 38.15
CA ALA A 37 -4.46 0.18 38.89
C ALA A 37 -3.07 -0.28 38.44
N PHE A 38 -2.87 -0.43 37.14
CA PHE A 38 -1.60 -0.80 36.54
C PHE A 38 -0.47 0.17 36.89
N GLN A 39 -0.73 1.48 36.82
CA GLN A 39 0.24 2.52 37.18
C GLN A 39 0.69 2.38 38.66
N LYS A 40 -0.27 2.14 39.57
CA LYS A 40 0.05 1.92 41.00
C LYS A 40 0.91 0.67 41.21
N GLU A 41 0.58 -0.45 40.55
CA GLU A 41 1.31 -1.70 40.66
C GLU A 41 2.75 -1.58 40.11
N ASN A 42 2.97 -0.70 39.14
CA ASN A 42 4.27 -0.47 38.51
C ASN A 42 5.00 0.77 39.00
N ASN A 43 4.58 1.37 40.13
CA ASN A 43 5.17 2.58 40.73
C ASN A 43 5.23 3.78 39.78
N LEU A 44 4.25 3.94 38.90
CA LEU A 44 4.11 5.06 37.98
C LEU A 44 3.13 6.11 38.56
N ALA A 45 3.13 7.32 37.99
CA ALA A 45 2.14 8.34 38.31
C ALA A 45 0.73 7.81 37.98
N ALA A 46 -0.11 7.61 39.02
CA ALA A 46 -1.43 7.01 38.89
C ALA A 46 -2.49 8.05 38.49
N ASP A 47 -2.30 8.68 37.33
CA ASP A 47 -3.16 9.75 36.80
C ASP A 47 -4.23 9.25 35.81
N GLY A 48 -4.16 7.99 35.42
CA GLY A 48 -5.06 7.36 34.46
C GLY A 48 -4.83 7.80 33.03
N LEU A 49 -3.66 8.39 32.74
CA LEU A 49 -3.20 8.77 31.41
C LEU A 49 -2.16 7.74 30.94
N VAL A 50 -2.24 7.30 29.71
CA VAL A 50 -1.20 6.43 29.13
C VAL A 50 -0.24 7.30 28.33
N GLY A 51 0.78 7.82 29.01
CA GLY A 51 1.93 8.51 28.43
C GLY A 51 3.04 7.52 28.05
N GLU A 52 4.22 8.04 27.74
CA GLU A 52 5.36 7.23 27.29
C GLU A 52 5.81 6.22 28.37
N GLU A 53 5.92 6.66 29.62
CA GLU A 53 6.34 5.80 30.74
C GLU A 53 5.33 4.66 30.99
N THR A 54 4.03 4.97 31.04
CA THR A 54 2.98 3.98 31.22
C THR A 54 2.90 3.02 30.04
N MET A 55 3.09 3.52 28.82
CA MET A 55 3.11 2.67 27.62
C MET A 55 4.29 1.70 27.65
N ASN A 56 5.49 2.17 28.00
CA ASN A 56 6.68 1.33 28.10
C ASN A 56 6.52 0.25 29.18
N ALA A 57 5.91 0.57 30.31
CA ALA A 57 5.64 -0.40 31.38
C ALA A 57 4.61 -1.44 30.94
N LEU A 58 3.51 -1.04 30.25
CA LEU A 58 2.52 -1.97 29.70
C LEU A 58 3.17 -2.95 28.71
N MET A 59 4.06 -2.47 27.87
CA MET A 59 4.78 -3.29 26.89
C MET A 59 5.76 -4.27 27.56
N SER A 60 6.36 -3.88 28.69
CA SER A 60 7.31 -4.74 29.44
C SER A 60 6.58 -5.81 30.26
N ALA A 61 5.39 -5.53 30.78
CA ALA A 61 4.60 -6.46 31.60
C ALA A 61 4.03 -7.64 30.80
N THR A 62 3.89 -7.52 29.46
CA THR A 62 3.43 -8.61 28.59
C THR A 62 4.50 -9.67 28.30
N THR A 63 5.73 -9.55 28.82
CA THR A 63 6.84 -10.46 28.53
C THR A 63 6.96 -11.68 29.47
N ASP A 64 6.11 -11.83 30.50
CA ASP A 64 6.29 -12.87 31.52
C ASP A 64 5.51 -14.19 31.30
N ASN A 65 4.82 -14.36 30.18
CA ASN A 65 4.12 -15.58 29.77
C ASN A 65 4.63 -16.15 28.44
N GLY A 66 5.91 -16.41 28.30
CA GLY A 66 6.47 -17.51 27.50
C GLY A 66 6.25 -17.55 25.97
N GLU A 67 5.66 -16.53 25.36
CA GLU A 67 5.70 -16.29 23.91
C GLU A 67 5.72 -14.78 23.65
N SER A 68 6.92 -14.26 23.40
CA SER A 68 7.08 -12.88 22.97
C SER A 68 6.60 -12.74 21.52
N VAL A 69 5.32 -12.50 21.34
CA VAL A 69 4.88 -11.80 20.12
C VAL A 69 5.37 -10.37 20.28
N LEU A 70 6.57 -10.09 19.79
CA LEU A 70 7.03 -8.72 19.58
C LEU A 70 6.03 -8.06 18.63
N ILE A 71 5.02 -7.39 19.19
CA ILE A 71 4.22 -6.43 18.44
C ILE A 71 5.20 -5.30 18.12
N GLU A 72 5.84 -5.39 16.97
CA GLU A 72 6.69 -4.34 16.47
C GLU A 72 5.82 -3.08 16.41
N GLN A 73 6.11 -2.10 17.29
CA GLN A 73 5.34 -0.85 17.32
C GLN A 73 5.44 -0.19 15.95
N VAL A 74 4.32 -0.19 15.23
CA VAL A 74 4.21 0.57 14.00
C VAL A 74 4.29 2.04 14.38
N THR A 75 5.46 2.65 14.15
CA THR A 75 5.62 4.10 14.28
C THR A 75 5.25 4.70 12.93
N PRO A 76 4.09 5.38 12.81
CA PRO A 76 3.65 5.96 11.55
C PRO A 76 4.68 6.94 10.99
N TYR A 77 4.80 6.97 9.67
CA TYR A 77 5.69 7.86 8.91
C TYR A 77 7.19 7.78 9.27
N ARG A 78 7.62 6.73 9.97
CA ARG A 78 9.03 6.44 10.22
C ARG A 78 9.59 5.54 9.13
N LYS A 79 10.67 5.97 8.49
CA LYS A 79 11.36 5.19 7.45
C LYS A 79 12.22 4.07 8.07
N LYS A 80 11.97 2.83 7.65
CA LYS A 80 12.81 1.67 7.98
C LYS A 80 12.99 0.84 6.71
N THR A 81 14.19 0.79 6.17
CA THR A 81 14.47 0.04 4.93
C THR A 81 14.98 -1.35 5.26
N LYS A 82 14.44 -2.35 4.58
CA LYS A 82 14.87 -3.74 4.62
C LYS A 82 15.19 -4.24 3.21
N VAL A 83 16.13 -5.17 3.10
CA VAL A 83 16.33 -5.94 1.87
C VAL A 83 15.45 -7.17 1.95
N VAL A 84 14.66 -7.38 0.93
CA VAL A 84 13.81 -8.56 0.77
C VAL A 84 14.40 -9.48 -0.31
N ASP A 85 13.60 -10.33 -0.92
CA ASP A 85 14.07 -11.30 -1.91
C ASP A 85 14.85 -10.62 -3.08
N ASN A 86 15.89 -11.28 -3.60
CA ASN A 86 16.70 -10.85 -4.73
C ASN A 86 17.25 -9.40 -4.65
N SER A 87 17.65 -8.96 -3.46
CA SER A 87 18.19 -7.63 -3.18
C SER A 87 17.22 -6.44 -3.37
N LEU A 88 15.94 -6.66 -3.63
CA LEU A 88 14.93 -5.61 -3.63
C LEU A 88 14.90 -4.90 -2.26
N LYS A 89 15.02 -3.58 -2.27
CA LYS A 89 14.89 -2.75 -1.07
C LYS A 89 13.45 -2.28 -0.92
N VAL A 90 12.87 -2.54 0.25
CA VAL A 90 11.54 -2.04 0.62
C VAL A 90 11.66 -1.17 1.85
N THR A 91 11.15 0.04 1.78
CA THR A 91 11.12 0.97 2.90
C THR A 91 9.72 0.96 3.53
N GLU A 92 9.65 0.61 4.79
CA GLU A 92 8.44 0.80 5.60
C GLU A 92 8.25 2.29 5.87
N PHE A 93 7.07 2.81 5.57
CA PHE A 93 6.64 4.18 5.86
C PHE A 93 5.14 4.16 6.07
N PHE A 94 4.74 3.68 7.24
CA PHE A 94 3.36 3.28 7.50
C PHE A 94 2.45 4.47 7.77
N LEU A 95 1.23 4.34 7.28
CA LEU A 95 0.09 5.18 7.62
C LEU A 95 -0.30 5.02 9.09
N GLU A 96 -1.09 5.96 9.60
CA GLU A 96 -1.76 5.78 10.88
C GLU A 96 -2.69 4.56 10.85
N PRO A 97 -2.85 3.85 11.97
CA PRO A 97 -3.60 2.57 12.00
C PRO A 97 -5.08 2.66 11.64
N ASP A 98 -5.69 3.82 11.61
CA ASP A 98 -7.06 4.08 11.18
C ASP A 98 -7.19 4.35 9.67
N GLU A 99 -6.07 4.56 8.98
CA GLU A 99 -6.00 4.82 7.53
C GLU A 99 -5.89 3.53 6.68
N TYR A 100 -5.94 2.36 7.30
CA TYR A 100 -6.06 1.07 6.63
C TYR A 100 -6.95 0.11 7.43
N LYS A 101 -7.38 -0.98 6.82
CA LYS A 101 -8.25 -1.97 7.46
C LYS A 101 -7.43 -3.12 8.03
N ARG A 102 -7.69 -3.46 9.29
CA ARG A 102 -7.06 -4.59 9.95
C ARG A 102 -7.79 -5.89 9.67
N GLY A 103 -7.09 -6.97 9.86
CA GLY A 103 -7.63 -8.31 9.82
C GLY A 103 -6.85 -9.19 8.86
N PRO A 104 -6.90 -10.49 9.07
CA PRO A 104 -6.20 -11.42 8.22
C PRO A 104 -6.71 -11.29 6.80
N ILE A 105 -5.78 -11.19 5.87
CA ILE A 105 -6.05 -11.32 4.44
C ILE A 105 -5.57 -12.69 3.98
N ASN A 106 -6.31 -13.27 3.06
CA ASN A 106 -5.84 -14.39 2.25
C ASN A 106 -5.70 -13.86 0.83
N ALA A 107 -4.54 -13.26 0.53
CA ALA A 107 -4.33 -12.59 -0.74
C ALA A 107 -4.39 -13.61 -1.89
N GLU A 108 -5.24 -13.35 -2.86
CA GLU A 108 -5.47 -14.15 -4.06
C GLU A 108 -5.16 -13.37 -5.34
N TYR A 109 -5.11 -12.03 -5.23
CA TYR A 109 -4.94 -11.13 -6.35
C TYR A 109 -3.82 -10.12 -6.05
N ILE A 110 -3.13 -9.71 -7.11
CA ILE A 110 -2.21 -8.57 -7.12
C ILE A 110 -2.77 -7.54 -8.10
N PHE A 111 -2.92 -6.29 -7.67
CA PHE A 111 -3.36 -5.21 -8.55
C PHE A 111 -2.29 -4.17 -8.75
N LEU A 112 -1.99 -3.92 -10.03
CA LEU A 112 -1.06 -2.89 -10.47
C LEU A 112 -1.84 -1.63 -10.80
N HIS A 113 -1.43 -0.51 -10.20
CA HIS A 113 -1.99 0.82 -10.43
C HIS A 113 -0.90 1.82 -10.79
N HIS A 114 -1.28 2.99 -11.31
CA HIS A 114 -0.42 4.15 -11.25
C HIS A 114 -1.15 5.35 -10.62
N THR A 115 -0.39 6.18 -9.91
CA THR A 115 -0.93 7.22 -9.03
C THR A 115 -1.67 8.35 -9.74
N ALA A 116 -1.49 8.53 -11.05
CA ALA A 116 -1.78 9.78 -11.75
C ALA A 116 -1.21 10.99 -10.96
N GLY A 117 0.06 10.92 -10.54
CA GLY A 117 0.64 11.87 -9.60
C GLY A 117 2.16 11.96 -9.65
N TRP A 118 2.71 12.67 -8.66
CA TRP A 118 4.12 12.99 -8.56
C TRP A 118 4.98 11.77 -8.20
N HIS A 119 6.28 11.87 -8.48
CA HIS A 119 7.30 10.83 -8.38
C HIS A 119 7.66 10.36 -6.96
N ASN A 120 7.31 11.14 -5.92
CA ASN A 120 7.73 10.85 -4.55
C ASN A 120 6.72 9.95 -3.83
N PRO A 121 7.08 8.68 -3.52
CA PRO A 121 6.16 7.71 -2.93
C PRO A 121 5.75 8.06 -1.49
N TYR A 122 6.63 8.71 -0.73
CA TYR A 122 6.33 9.17 0.63
C TYR A 122 5.27 10.27 0.65
N SER A 123 5.33 11.18 -0.34
CA SER A 123 4.30 12.21 -0.51
C SER A 123 2.95 11.61 -0.88
N CYS A 124 2.93 10.57 -1.72
CA CYS A 124 1.72 9.82 -2.07
C CYS A 124 1.06 9.22 -0.81
N ILE A 125 1.84 8.48 -0.01
CA ILE A 125 1.36 7.88 1.25
C ILE A 125 0.88 8.96 2.23
N SER A 126 1.65 10.05 2.39
CA SER A 126 1.25 11.15 3.27
C SER A 126 -0.03 11.87 2.82
N GLN A 127 -0.36 11.85 1.52
CA GLN A 127 -1.63 12.36 1.01
C GLN A 127 -2.80 11.44 1.36
N TRP A 128 -2.61 10.12 1.32
CA TRP A 128 -3.63 9.17 1.76
C TRP A 128 -4.02 9.37 3.23
N GLY A 129 -3.02 9.55 4.12
CA GLY A 129 -3.26 9.86 5.54
C GLY A 129 -3.95 11.21 5.82
N ARG A 130 -4.26 11.99 4.78
CA ARG A 130 -5.06 13.23 4.85
C ARG A 130 -6.37 13.11 4.09
N ASP A 131 -6.61 11.97 3.44
CA ASP A 131 -7.80 11.74 2.63
C ASP A 131 -8.99 11.38 3.54
N ARG A 132 -9.99 12.24 3.55
CA ARG A 132 -11.19 12.06 4.39
C ARG A 132 -12.12 10.93 3.92
N ARG A 133 -11.78 10.24 2.83
CA ARG A 133 -12.54 9.07 2.34
C ARG A 133 -12.30 7.81 3.16
N GLY A 134 -11.37 7.85 4.12
CA GLY A 134 -10.98 6.73 4.95
C GLY A 134 -9.89 5.86 4.30
N ALA A 135 -9.80 4.61 4.64
CA ALA A 135 -8.73 3.67 4.28
C ALA A 135 -8.57 3.42 2.76
N VAL A 136 -8.34 4.49 1.99
CA VAL A 136 -8.09 4.44 0.53
C VAL A 136 -6.59 4.42 0.31
N ALA A 137 -6.02 3.22 0.18
CA ALA A 137 -4.59 3.01 0.01
C ALA A 137 -4.30 1.64 -0.61
N THR A 138 -3.16 1.51 -1.29
CA THR A 138 -2.53 0.22 -1.59
C THR A 138 -1.47 -0.12 -0.54
N GLU A 139 -1.11 -1.40 -0.41
CA GLU A 139 -0.04 -1.81 0.52
C GLU A 139 1.30 -1.21 0.12
N PHE A 140 1.53 -1.00 -1.17
CA PHE A 140 2.81 -0.49 -1.68
C PHE A 140 2.64 0.72 -2.59
N VAL A 141 3.67 1.58 -2.59
CA VAL A 141 3.86 2.66 -3.56
C VAL A 141 5.28 2.57 -4.11
N MET A 142 5.43 2.67 -5.41
CA MET A 142 6.74 2.74 -6.07
C MET A 142 6.98 4.15 -6.60
N GLY A 143 8.10 4.74 -6.21
CA GLY A 143 8.52 6.05 -6.70
C GLY A 143 8.89 6.03 -8.18
N GLY A 144 9.00 7.20 -8.76
CA GLY A 144 9.42 7.40 -10.14
C GLY A 144 10.47 8.50 -10.29
N GLN A 145 10.82 8.78 -11.53
CA GLN A 145 11.65 9.92 -11.86
C GLN A 145 10.83 11.22 -11.86
N SER A 146 11.39 12.30 -11.37
CA SER A 146 10.72 13.60 -11.36
C SER A 146 10.54 14.14 -12.78
N VAL A 147 9.31 14.41 -13.18
CA VAL A 147 8.98 15.02 -14.46
C VAL A 147 9.52 16.45 -14.57
N LYS A 148 9.66 17.17 -13.44
CA LYS A 148 10.02 18.57 -13.42
C LYS A 148 11.50 18.82 -13.69
N ASP A 149 12.38 18.00 -13.14
CA ASP A 149 13.83 18.23 -13.12
C ASP A 149 14.67 16.97 -13.39
N GLY A 150 14.01 15.84 -13.69
CA GLY A 150 14.68 14.58 -13.96
C GLY A 150 15.32 13.92 -12.73
N ASN A 151 15.08 14.41 -11.51
CA ASN A 151 15.62 13.83 -10.30
C ASN A 151 15.14 12.39 -10.15
N SER A 152 16.08 11.46 -9.94
CA SER A 152 15.86 10.02 -9.83
C SER A 152 16.03 9.47 -8.41
N GLU A 153 16.06 10.33 -7.37
CA GLU A 153 16.21 9.91 -5.98
C GLU A 153 15.15 8.87 -5.55
N HIS A 154 13.96 8.98 -6.10
CA HIS A 154 12.85 8.08 -5.78
C HIS A 154 12.54 7.07 -6.87
N ASP A 155 13.30 7.06 -7.96
CA ASP A 155 13.03 6.22 -9.12
C ASP A 155 13.16 4.72 -8.76
N GLY A 156 12.08 3.98 -8.93
CA GLY A 156 11.99 2.55 -8.57
C GLY A 156 11.97 2.25 -7.06
N VAL A 157 12.03 3.26 -6.17
CA VAL A 157 11.99 3.06 -4.72
C VAL A 157 10.65 2.48 -4.29
N VAL A 158 10.65 1.29 -3.68
CA VAL A 158 9.44 0.62 -3.18
C VAL A 158 9.22 0.97 -1.71
N VAL A 159 8.03 1.48 -1.40
CA VAL A 159 7.62 1.88 -0.05
C VAL A 159 6.37 1.11 0.34
N GLN A 160 6.38 0.51 1.54
CA GLN A 160 5.23 -0.17 2.12
C GLN A 160 4.46 0.81 3.00
N ALA A 161 3.17 0.98 2.72
CA ALA A 161 2.31 2.01 3.33
C ALA A 161 1.58 1.52 4.60
N PHE A 162 1.47 0.21 4.80
CA PHE A 162 0.92 -0.39 6.02
C PHE A 162 1.46 -1.81 6.22
N PRO A 163 1.41 -2.36 7.45
CA PRO A 163 1.96 -3.69 7.73
C PRO A 163 1.26 -4.80 6.97
N GLU A 164 2.00 -5.86 6.68
CA GLU A 164 1.47 -7.10 6.09
C GLU A 164 0.26 -7.64 6.87
N GLY A 165 -0.65 -8.28 6.17
CA GLY A 165 -1.88 -8.85 6.77
C GLY A 165 -3.02 -7.84 6.91
N ASN A 166 -2.81 -6.59 6.49
CA ASN A 166 -3.82 -5.53 6.45
C ASN A 166 -4.20 -5.20 5.01
N TRP A 167 -5.23 -4.38 4.81
CA TRP A 167 -5.73 -4.03 3.48
C TRP A 167 -6.31 -2.62 3.43
N GLY A 168 -6.41 -2.06 2.22
CA GLY A 168 -7.02 -0.77 1.93
C GLY A 168 -7.98 -0.85 0.76
N TYR A 169 -8.80 0.19 0.59
CA TYR A 169 -9.67 0.31 -0.58
C TYR A 169 -8.87 0.88 -1.76
N HIS A 170 -8.68 0.11 -2.82
CA HIS A 170 -7.92 0.55 -4.00
C HIS A 170 -8.58 0.24 -5.35
N LEU A 171 -9.69 -0.52 -5.38
CA LEU A 171 -10.40 -0.89 -6.60
C LEU A 171 -11.61 0.01 -6.91
N GLY A 172 -11.91 0.96 -6.02
CA GLY A 172 -13.04 1.85 -6.14
C GLY A 172 -14.40 1.16 -5.94
N LYS A 173 -15.49 1.84 -6.33
CA LYS A 173 -16.86 1.38 -6.05
C LYS A 173 -17.24 0.05 -6.71
N ASN A 174 -16.57 -0.32 -7.80
CA ASN A 174 -16.88 -1.53 -8.56
C ASN A 174 -16.07 -2.76 -8.08
N GLY A 175 -15.11 -2.56 -7.18
CA GLY A 175 -14.43 -3.67 -6.52
C GLY A 175 -15.36 -4.35 -5.53
N SER A 176 -15.42 -5.68 -5.53
CA SER A 176 -16.11 -6.40 -4.47
C SER A 176 -15.36 -6.25 -3.15
N SER A 177 -16.07 -6.29 -2.02
CA SER A 177 -15.43 -6.29 -0.70
C SER A 177 -14.45 -7.46 -0.54
N HIS A 178 -14.74 -8.59 -1.18
CA HIS A 178 -13.85 -9.74 -1.23
C HIS A 178 -12.54 -9.41 -1.93
N MET A 179 -12.59 -8.79 -3.12
CA MET A 179 -11.39 -8.45 -3.88
C MET A 179 -10.52 -7.40 -3.17
N HIS A 180 -11.13 -6.35 -2.59
CA HIS A 180 -10.38 -5.38 -1.78
C HIS A 180 -9.62 -6.04 -0.63
N LYS A 181 -10.31 -6.93 0.10
CA LYS A 181 -9.74 -7.60 1.27
C LYS A 181 -8.69 -8.65 0.91
N ASN A 182 -8.83 -9.31 -0.24
CA ASN A 182 -7.96 -10.42 -0.64
C ASN A 182 -7.01 -10.06 -1.79
N SER A 183 -6.66 -8.78 -1.92
CA SER A 183 -5.68 -8.31 -2.89
C SER A 183 -4.58 -7.48 -2.27
N ILE A 184 -3.42 -7.52 -2.92
CA ILE A 184 -2.29 -6.65 -2.64
C ILE A 184 -2.17 -5.68 -3.81
N GLY A 185 -2.15 -4.39 -3.51
CA GLY A 185 -1.99 -3.36 -4.51
C GLY A 185 -0.62 -2.69 -4.44
N ILE A 186 -0.14 -2.24 -5.60
CA ILE A 186 0.97 -1.31 -5.73
C ILE A 186 0.58 -0.14 -6.62
N GLU A 187 0.83 1.07 -6.15
CA GLU A 187 0.73 2.31 -6.93
C GLU A 187 2.10 2.72 -7.46
N VAL A 188 2.27 2.71 -8.77
CA VAL A 188 3.48 3.21 -9.43
C VAL A 188 3.34 4.72 -9.67
N CYS A 189 4.24 5.53 -9.12
CA CYS A 189 4.23 6.99 -9.31
C CYS A 189 4.44 7.33 -10.78
N ASN A 190 3.38 7.77 -11.44
CA ASN A 190 3.34 8.11 -12.86
C ASN A 190 2.16 9.05 -13.12
N PHE A 191 2.32 10.02 -14.01
CA PHE A 191 1.26 10.99 -14.34
C PHE A 191 0.17 10.44 -15.28
N GLY A 192 0.40 9.27 -15.90
CA GLY A 192 -0.51 8.74 -16.91
C GLY A 192 -0.33 9.42 -18.28
N TRP A 193 -1.44 9.72 -18.95
CA TRP A 193 -1.39 10.30 -20.30
C TRP A 193 -0.82 11.73 -20.34
N ILE A 194 -0.15 12.03 -21.44
CA ILE A 194 0.48 13.34 -21.75
C ILE A 194 -0.31 13.97 -22.90
N LYS A 195 -0.60 15.26 -22.79
CA LYS A 195 -1.22 16.06 -23.84
C LYS A 195 -0.38 17.28 -24.14
N ASP A 196 -0.06 17.49 -25.41
CA ASP A 196 0.75 18.64 -25.87
C ASP A 196 2.09 18.75 -25.11
N GLY A 197 2.74 17.60 -24.83
CA GLY A 197 3.99 17.51 -24.09
C GLY A 197 3.87 17.78 -22.58
N LYS A 198 2.65 17.87 -22.04
CA LYS A 198 2.40 18.22 -20.64
C LYS A 198 1.53 17.19 -19.92
N THR A 199 1.82 17.02 -18.65
CA THR A 199 0.97 16.31 -17.70
C THR A 199 -0.32 17.10 -17.44
N TYR A 200 -1.32 16.46 -16.83
CA TYR A 200 -2.54 17.16 -16.39
C TYR A 200 -2.25 18.27 -15.36
N ALA A 201 -1.14 18.19 -14.63
CA ALA A 201 -0.69 19.25 -13.70
C ALA A 201 0.04 20.40 -14.43
N ASN A 202 -0.03 20.45 -15.77
CA ASN A 202 0.59 21.45 -16.62
C ASN A 202 2.13 21.52 -16.52
N VAL A 203 2.76 20.41 -16.15
CA VAL A 203 4.23 20.28 -16.13
C VAL A 203 4.69 19.69 -17.46
N VAL A 204 5.68 20.31 -18.08
CA VAL A 204 6.31 19.80 -19.31
C VAL A 204 7.12 18.56 -18.94
N ALA A 205 6.86 17.45 -19.63
CA ALA A 205 7.67 16.24 -19.52
C ALA A 205 8.86 16.32 -20.49
N ALA A 206 10.02 15.87 -20.04
CA ALA A 206 11.18 15.73 -20.91
C ALA A 206 10.94 14.63 -21.96
N GLU A 207 11.55 14.74 -23.12
CA GLU A 207 11.34 13.80 -24.24
C GLU A 207 11.61 12.34 -23.84
N ASN A 208 12.66 12.09 -23.07
CA ASN A 208 13.02 10.77 -22.57
C ASN A 208 12.09 10.22 -21.48
N GLN A 209 11.15 11.04 -21.00
CA GLN A 209 10.09 10.66 -20.05
C GLN A 209 8.73 10.48 -20.74
N ILE A 210 8.70 10.51 -22.07
CA ILE A 210 7.49 10.35 -22.86
C ILE A 210 7.61 9.06 -23.68
N VAL A 211 6.53 8.30 -23.74
CA VAL A 211 6.35 7.16 -24.64
C VAL A 211 5.10 7.37 -25.50
N THR A 212 5.20 7.00 -26.77
CA THR A 212 4.07 7.00 -27.69
C THR A 212 3.74 5.57 -28.05
N LEU A 213 2.52 5.15 -27.78
CA LEU A 213 2.02 3.82 -28.13
C LEU A 213 1.64 3.74 -29.60
N ASP A 214 1.87 2.60 -30.24
CA ASP A 214 1.49 2.33 -31.63
C ASP A 214 -0.01 2.46 -31.87
N GLN A 215 -0.79 2.09 -30.89
CA GLN A 215 -2.26 2.17 -30.90
C GLN A 215 -2.74 2.95 -29.67
N PRO A 216 -3.79 3.76 -29.81
CA PRO A 216 -4.37 4.47 -28.66
C PRO A 216 -4.85 3.49 -27.59
N PHE A 217 -4.49 3.74 -26.34
CA PHE A 217 -5.04 3.06 -25.18
C PHE A 217 -5.93 4.05 -24.40
N ARG A 218 -7.19 3.67 -24.16
CA ARG A 218 -8.18 4.53 -23.50
C ARG A 218 -8.31 5.94 -24.12
N GLY A 219 -8.12 6.05 -25.44
CA GLY A 219 -8.20 7.31 -26.17
C GLY A 219 -6.92 8.16 -26.18
N HIS A 220 -5.83 7.67 -25.63
CA HIS A 220 -4.54 8.38 -25.55
C HIS A 220 -3.42 7.56 -26.17
N THR A 221 -2.53 8.23 -26.93
CA THR A 221 -1.35 7.62 -27.54
C THR A 221 -0.07 7.96 -26.78
N THR A 222 -0.02 9.12 -26.12
CA THR A 222 1.19 9.64 -25.49
C THR A 222 1.07 9.58 -23.98
N TRP A 223 2.10 9.02 -23.33
CA TRP A 223 2.07 8.70 -21.90
C TRP A 223 3.38 9.11 -21.22
N HIS A 224 3.31 9.39 -19.94
CA HIS A 224 4.49 9.48 -19.08
C HIS A 224 5.08 8.08 -18.91
N ARG A 225 6.30 7.88 -19.43
CA ARG A 225 6.98 6.60 -19.49
C ARG A 225 7.21 6.02 -18.09
N TYR A 226 6.96 4.73 -17.88
CA TYR A 226 7.54 4.01 -16.74
C TYR A 226 9.04 3.89 -16.97
N SER A 227 9.86 4.26 -15.98
CA SER A 227 11.31 4.17 -16.09
C SER A 227 11.77 2.71 -16.05
N ASP A 228 13.01 2.48 -16.53
CA ASP A 228 13.64 1.15 -16.47
C ASP A 228 13.77 0.66 -15.03
N ALA A 229 14.05 1.57 -14.08
CA ALA A 229 14.12 1.27 -12.66
C ALA A 229 12.75 0.86 -12.09
N GLN A 230 11.66 1.51 -12.53
CA GLN A 230 10.30 1.12 -12.16
C GLN A 230 9.95 -0.26 -12.70
N ILE A 231 10.23 -0.53 -13.98
CA ILE A 231 9.94 -1.84 -14.61
C ILE A 231 10.71 -2.96 -13.91
N GLU A 232 12.02 -2.81 -13.70
CA GLU A 232 12.83 -3.85 -13.06
C GLU A 232 12.42 -4.07 -11.59
N ASN A 233 12.22 -3.01 -10.82
CA ASN A 233 11.82 -3.16 -9.43
C ASN A 233 10.36 -3.65 -9.29
N LEU A 234 9.48 -3.38 -10.27
CA LEU A 234 8.15 -3.97 -10.33
C LEU A 234 8.22 -5.49 -10.58
N ARG A 235 9.12 -5.94 -11.45
CA ARG A 235 9.39 -7.36 -11.69
C ARG A 235 9.87 -8.06 -10.40
N LEU A 236 10.86 -7.49 -9.73
CA LEU A 236 11.39 -8.03 -8.48
C LEU A 236 10.32 -8.03 -7.38
N TRP A 237 9.51 -6.98 -7.30
CA TRP A 237 8.41 -6.87 -6.36
C TRP A 237 7.33 -7.94 -6.62
N LEU A 238 6.94 -8.16 -7.88
CA LEU A 238 5.99 -9.21 -8.25
C LEU A 238 6.47 -10.60 -7.83
N ILE A 239 7.75 -10.92 -8.11
CA ILE A 239 8.36 -12.20 -7.71
C ILE A 239 8.31 -12.37 -6.18
N TRP A 240 8.71 -11.32 -5.45
CA TRP A 240 8.71 -11.35 -3.98
C TRP A 240 7.30 -11.49 -3.41
N ILE A 241 6.34 -10.68 -3.87
CA ILE A 241 4.96 -10.69 -3.38
C ILE A 241 4.24 -12.00 -3.74
N GLY A 242 4.45 -12.49 -4.94
CA GLY A 242 3.91 -13.79 -5.37
C GLY A 242 4.38 -14.92 -4.45
N LYS A 243 5.68 -14.96 -4.14
CA LYS A 243 6.27 -15.93 -3.22
C LYS A 243 5.76 -15.76 -1.79
N ARG A 244 5.76 -14.52 -1.26
CA ARG A 244 5.29 -14.19 0.09
C ARG A 244 3.86 -14.67 0.33
N ASN A 245 2.98 -14.48 -0.65
CA ASN A 245 1.54 -14.71 -0.51
C ASN A 245 1.06 -15.99 -1.24
N ARG A 246 1.96 -16.75 -1.86
CA ARG A 246 1.65 -17.95 -2.62
C ARG A 246 0.67 -17.68 -3.78
N ILE A 247 0.83 -16.54 -4.45
CA ILE A 247 0.06 -16.16 -5.63
C ILE A 247 0.86 -16.52 -6.86
N ASP A 248 0.23 -17.24 -7.80
CA ASP A 248 0.82 -17.52 -9.10
C ASP A 248 0.81 -16.26 -9.97
N ILE A 249 1.97 -15.60 -10.04
CA ILE A 249 2.14 -14.34 -10.79
C ILE A 249 2.16 -14.54 -12.31
N THR A 250 2.14 -15.78 -12.81
CA THR A 250 2.05 -16.05 -14.26
C THR A 250 0.61 -16.02 -14.75
N GLN A 251 -0.38 -16.03 -13.84
CA GLN A 251 -1.81 -16.01 -14.14
C GLN A 251 -2.37 -14.59 -14.23
N GLY A 252 -3.52 -14.48 -14.90
CA GLY A 252 -4.20 -13.21 -15.10
C GLY A 252 -3.56 -12.39 -16.22
N LEU A 253 -3.18 -11.16 -15.94
CA LEU A 253 -2.61 -10.24 -16.93
C LEU A 253 -1.36 -10.80 -17.64
N PRO A 254 -0.35 -11.40 -16.97
CA PRO A 254 0.81 -11.96 -17.65
C PRO A 254 0.45 -13.05 -18.67
N ALA A 255 -0.47 -13.95 -18.33
CA ALA A 255 -0.96 -14.97 -19.27
C ALA A 255 -1.65 -14.34 -20.49
N LEU A 256 -2.45 -13.29 -20.26
CA LEU A 256 -3.13 -12.57 -21.34
C LEU A 256 -2.16 -11.76 -22.20
N VAL A 257 -1.12 -11.16 -21.62
CA VAL A 257 -0.07 -10.44 -22.36
C VAL A 257 0.65 -11.37 -23.33
N LYS A 258 1.01 -12.58 -22.91
CA LYS A 258 1.61 -13.60 -23.79
C LYS A 258 0.74 -13.93 -25.01
N GLN A 259 -0.57 -13.86 -24.85
CA GLN A 259 -1.53 -14.22 -25.91
C GLN A 259 -1.99 -13.04 -26.77
N HIS A 260 -2.13 -11.86 -26.17
CA HIS A 260 -2.84 -10.73 -26.76
C HIS A 260 -2.08 -9.40 -26.74
N GLY A 261 -0.86 -9.36 -26.16
CA GLY A 261 -0.05 -8.15 -26.05
C GLY A 261 -0.80 -7.03 -25.32
N ALA A 262 -0.76 -5.82 -25.87
CA ALA A 262 -1.38 -4.63 -25.29
C ALA A 262 -2.90 -4.77 -25.03
N LYS A 263 -3.63 -5.61 -25.80
CA LYS A 263 -5.06 -5.85 -25.59
C LYS A 263 -5.38 -6.51 -24.24
N ALA A 264 -4.40 -7.14 -23.60
CA ALA A 264 -4.54 -7.72 -22.27
C ALA A 264 -4.93 -6.69 -21.21
N PHE A 265 -4.64 -5.41 -21.43
CA PHE A 265 -4.98 -4.31 -20.51
C PHE A 265 -6.43 -3.81 -20.64
N GLU A 266 -7.21 -4.34 -21.58
CA GLU A 266 -8.61 -4.01 -21.69
C GLU A 266 -9.45 -4.65 -20.57
N PHE A 267 -10.71 -4.16 -20.43
CA PHE A 267 -11.64 -4.71 -19.45
C PHE A 267 -11.81 -6.23 -19.65
N ASN A 268 -11.72 -6.96 -18.55
CA ASN A 268 -11.81 -8.42 -18.51
C ASN A 268 -12.83 -8.87 -17.47
N GLU A 269 -13.82 -9.66 -17.88
CA GLU A 269 -14.87 -10.12 -16.98
C GLU A 269 -14.36 -11.06 -15.88
N ASP A 270 -13.34 -11.87 -16.16
CA ASP A 270 -12.78 -12.79 -15.16
C ASP A 270 -12.03 -12.03 -14.07
N ALA A 271 -11.36 -10.92 -14.43
CA ALA A 271 -10.79 -9.98 -13.48
C ALA A 271 -11.89 -9.26 -12.67
N TYR A 272 -12.92 -8.77 -13.35
CA TYR A 272 -14.01 -8.01 -12.72
C TYR A 272 -14.79 -8.83 -11.69
N TYR A 273 -15.08 -10.09 -12.00
CA TYR A 273 -15.79 -11.01 -11.09
C TYR A 273 -14.86 -11.80 -10.17
N GLY A 274 -13.53 -11.62 -10.28
CA GLY A 274 -12.55 -12.36 -9.49
C GLY A 274 -12.55 -13.87 -9.76
N ARG A 275 -12.85 -14.30 -10.99
CA ARG A 275 -12.88 -15.73 -11.36
C ARG A 275 -11.49 -16.32 -11.53
N VAL A 276 -10.53 -15.51 -12.00
CA VAL A 276 -9.13 -15.89 -12.19
C VAL A 276 -8.28 -15.10 -11.20
N LYS A 277 -7.53 -15.85 -10.38
CA LYS A 277 -6.56 -15.30 -9.42
C LYS A 277 -5.28 -14.88 -10.15
N GLY A 278 -4.41 -14.15 -9.49
CA GLY A 278 -3.12 -13.72 -10.05
C GLY A 278 -2.99 -12.21 -10.18
N VAL A 279 -2.29 -11.76 -11.23
CA VAL A 279 -1.94 -10.34 -11.43
C VAL A 279 -2.96 -9.65 -12.34
N TRP A 280 -3.40 -8.47 -11.98
CA TRP A 280 -4.34 -7.64 -12.72
C TRP A 280 -3.97 -6.16 -12.65
N THR A 281 -4.59 -5.35 -13.51
CA THR A 281 -4.57 -3.88 -13.43
C THR A 281 -5.96 -3.34 -13.11
N HIS A 282 -6.02 -2.08 -12.72
CA HIS A 282 -7.30 -1.39 -12.50
C HIS A 282 -8.15 -1.35 -13.79
N THR A 283 -7.50 -1.21 -14.96
CA THR A 283 -8.18 -1.19 -16.26
C THR A 283 -8.87 -2.51 -16.59
N ASN A 284 -8.37 -3.64 -16.06
CA ASN A 284 -9.04 -4.94 -16.24
C ASN A 284 -10.36 -5.03 -15.49
N THR A 285 -10.54 -4.31 -14.40
CA THR A 285 -11.75 -4.33 -13.58
C THR A 285 -12.66 -3.13 -13.82
N ARG A 286 -12.17 -2.06 -14.49
CA ARG A 286 -12.92 -0.83 -14.67
C ARG A 286 -12.69 -0.20 -16.04
N LYS A 287 -13.78 0.02 -16.80
CA LYS A 287 -13.73 0.64 -18.13
C LYS A 287 -13.38 2.13 -18.12
N ASP A 288 -13.60 2.82 -17.01
CA ASP A 288 -13.35 4.25 -16.80
C ASP A 288 -11.96 4.56 -16.26
N LYS A 289 -11.12 3.54 -16.08
CA LYS A 289 -9.76 3.70 -15.58
C LYS A 289 -8.73 3.63 -16.71
N VAL A 290 -7.58 4.26 -16.44
CA VAL A 290 -6.46 4.35 -17.39
C VAL A 290 -5.16 3.77 -16.81
N ASP A 291 -5.17 3.35 -15.57
CA ASP A 291 -4.02 2.84 -14.82
C ASP A 291 -4.07 1.29 -14.73
N MET A 292 -3.06 0.56 -15.19
CA MET A 292 -1.84 0.97 -15.91
C MET A 292 -2.08 0.91 -17.42
N PHE A 293 -1.19 1.51 -18.19
CA PHE A 293 -1.21 1.45 -19.65
C PHE A 293 -0.13 0.48 -20.20
N PRO A 294 -0.33 -0.08 -21.42
CA PRO A 294 0.54 -1.13 -21.99
C PRO A 294 1.80 -0.57 -22.67
N GLN A 295 2.75 -0.06 -21.90
CA GLN A 295 4.09 0.30 -22.39
C GLN A 295 4.85 -0.98 -22.82
N GLU A 296 5.65 -0.94 -23.88
CA GLU A 296 6.33 -2.11 -24.45
C GLU A 296 7.19 -2.83 -23.40
N GLU A 297 8.05 -2.10 -22.67
CA GLU A 297 8.90 -2.70 -21.64
C GLU A 297 8.12 -3.33 -20.49
N LEU A 298 6.92 -2.79 -20.20
CA LEU A 298 6.01 -3.42 -19.24
C LEU A 298 5.40 -4.71 -19.78
N LEU A 299 5.04 -4.74 -21.08
CA LEU A 299 4.53 -5.95 -21.75
C LEU A 299 5.60 -7.05 -21.75
N ASP A 300 6.83 -6.70 -22.11
CA ASP A 300 7.96 -7.65 -22.15
C ASP A 300 8.25 -8.21 -20.76
N MET A 301 8.27 -7.35 -19.75
CA MET A 301 8.46 -7.77 -18.36
C MET A 301 7.36 -8.73 -17.93
N LEU A 302 6.09 -8.41 -18.16
CA LEU A 302 4.96 -9.27 -17.80
C LEU A 302 4.97 -10.60 -18.57
N ALA A 303 5.34 -10.57 -19.85
CA ALA A 303 5.48 -11.79 -20.66
C ALA A 303 6.63 -12.70 -20.20
N SER A 304 7.64 -12.14 -19.55
CA SER A 304 8.80 -12.88 -19.02
C SER A 304 8.55 -13.60 -17.69
N LEU A 305 7.46 -13.26 -17.01
CA LEU A 305 7.05 -13.94 -15.77
C LEU A 305 6.48 -15.33 -16.07
#